data_398d56baefb585507401e53e75e92f53
#
_entry.id   398d56baefb585507401e53e75e92f53
#
_cell.length_a   1.000
_cell.length_b   1.000
_cell.length_c   1.000
_cell.angle_alpha   90.00
_cell.angle_beta   90.00
_cell.angle_gamma   90.00
#
_symmetry.space_group_name_H-M   'P 1'
#
loop_
_entity.id
_entity.type
_entity.pdbx_description
1 polymer ?
#
loop_
_entity_poly.entity_id
_entity_poly.type
_entity_poly.pdbx_seq_one_letter_code
_entity_poly.pdbx_strand_id
1 'polypeptide(L)'
;AHQDFEVEHVPDEDWVTRSQQNLPPVPVPPFFLFGHHDRPCTRRARHHIEMDAGLAFGSGHHATTQGCLHLLAHVLKARRPMHAADIGTGSGILAIALAKAGCKNVFACDNDPDAVRVARQNFKTNTLPAHIRPIWCSGLAHPAARAAGPFDLIMANILAAPLIAIAPAMAAHLAPTGQLILSGLLHSQKQRVVARYRHAGLSVQKEIRIGPWTSLMFRR
;
A
#
# COMPACT_ATOMS: atom_id res chain seq x y z
N ALA A 1 -26.89 -1.98 48.05
CA ALA A 1 -26.25 -3.11 47.45
C ALA A 1 -24.91 -2.65 46.83
N HIS A 2 -23.79 -2.99 47.47
CA HIS A 2 -22.47 -2.81 46.86
C HIS A 2 -22.29 -3.94 45.85
N GLN A 3 -22.04 -3.60 44.62
CA GLN A 3 -21.55 -4.55 43.62
C GLN A 3 -20.02 -4.59 43.78
N ASP A 4 -19.50 -5.73 44.22
CA ASP A 4 -18.07 -6.01 44.23
C ASP A 4 -17.64 -6.20 42.76
N PHE A 5 -16.74 -5.35 42.29
CA PHE A 5 -16.07 -5.51 40.99
C PHE A 5 -14.81 -6.35 41.24
N GLU A 6 -14.74 -7.53 40.65
CA GLU A 6 -13.50 -8.28 40.55
C GLU A 6 -12.63 -7.66 39.45
N VAL A 7 -11.48 -7.12 39.84
CA VAL A 7 -10.48 -6.65 38.86
C VAL A 7 -9.57 -7.81 38.54
N GLU A 8 -9.82 -8.43 37.39
CA GLU A 8 -8.94 -9.46 36.85
C GLU A 8 -7.73 -8.79 36.17
N HIS A 9 -6.54 -9.15 36.63
CA HIS A 9 -5.30 -8.67 36.00
C HIS A 9 -5.15 -9.37 34.65
N VAL A 10 -5.55 -8.72 33.56
CA VAL A 10 -5.29 -9.21 32.21
C VAL A 10 -3.78 -9.08 31.95
N PRO A 11 -3.05 -10.16 31.69
CA PRO A 11 -1.63 -10.08 31.33
C PRO A 11 -1.45 -9.15 30.15
N ASP A 12 -0.31 -8.45 30.10
CA ASP A 12 0.13 -7.61 28.96
C ASP A 12 0.42 -8.52 27.74
N GLU A 13 -0.59 -9.27 27.32
CA GLU A 13 -0.55 -10.02 26.07
C GLU A 13 -0.91 -9.03 24.95
N ASP A 14 -0.05 -8.98 23.94
CA ASP A 14 -0.26 -8.17 22.76
C ASP A 14 -1.47 -8.70 21.94
N TRP A 15 -2.66 -8.31 22.38
CA TRP A 15 -3.95 -8.66 21.77
C TRP A 15 -4.02 -8.26 20.29
N VAL A 16 -3.27 -7.23 19.92
CA VAL A 16 -3.18 -6.75 18.52
C VAL A 16 -2.45 -7.80 17.69
N THR A 17 -1.32 -8.28 18.16
CA THR A 17 -0.55 -9.34 17.47
C THR A 17 -1.35 -10.64 17.40
N ARG A 18 -2.03 -11.06 18.48
CA ARG A 18 -2.87 -12.27 18.46
C ARG A 18 -4.07 -12.17 17.51
N SER A 19 -4.77 -11.04 17.48
CA SER A 19 -5.90 -10.87 16.57
C SER A 19 -5.49 -10.85 15.10
N GLN A 20 -4.27 -10.38 14.79
CA GLN A 20 -3.73 -10.36 13.45
C GLN A 20 -3.18 -11.72 12.98
N GLN A 21 -2.71 -12.57 13.90
CA GLN A 21 -2.21 -13.92 13.58
C GLN A 21 -3.27 -14.87 13.05
N ASN A 22 -4.56 -14.58 13.27
CA ASN A 22 -5.67 -15.44 12.85
C ASN A 22 -6.46 -14.88 11.66
N LEU A 23 -5.93 -13.89 10.95
CA LEU A 23 -6.61 -13.34 9.79
C LEU A 23 -6.51 -14.29 8.59
N PRO A 24 -7.62 -14.66 7.94
CA PRO A 24 -7.61 -15.59 6.83
C PRO A 24 -6.89 -14.99 5.62
N PRO A 25 -6.38 -15.83 4.69
CA PRO A 25 -5.77 -15.35 3.46
C PRO A 25 -6.73 -14.49 2.63
N VAL A 26 -6.18 -13.44 1.98
CA VAL A 26 -6.97 -12.50 1.16
C VAL A 26 -6.66 -12.70 -0.32
N PRO A 27 -7.60 -13.28 -1.10
CA PRO A 27 -7.45 -13.37 -2.54
C PRO A 27 -7.84 -12.06 -3.22
N VAL A 28 -6.89 -11.43 -3.92
CA VAL A 28 -7.10 -10.28 -4.80
C VAL A 28 -6.41 -10.58 -6.14
N PRO A 29 -7.00 -11.40 -7.01
CA PRO A 29 -6.33 -11.88 -8.22
C PRO A 29 -5.74 -10.75 -9.07
N PRO A 30 -4.47 -10.86 -9.55
CA PRO A 30 -3.60 -12.05 -9.53
C PRO A 30 -2.79 -12.24 -8.24
N PHE A 31 -3.05 -11.46 -7.20
CA PHE A 31 -2.36 -11.51 -5.91
C PHE A 31 -3.08 -12.41 -4.92
N PHE A 32 -2.31 -12.99 -4.01
CA PHE A 32 -2.80 -13.76 -2.87
C PHE A 32 -1.97 -13.39 -1.64
N LEU A 33 -2.63 -12.79 -0.65
CA LEU A 33 -2.00 -12.31 0.57
C LEU A 33 -2.27 -13.33 1.68
N PHE A 34 -1.24 -13.66 2.45
CA PHE A 34 -1.36 -14.66 3.52
C PHE A 34 -0.34 -14.42 4.63
N GLY A 35 -0.66 -14.89 5.82
CA GLY A 35 0.26 -14.93 6.95
C GLY A 35 1.18 -16.16 6.89
N HIS A 36 2.25 -16.15 7.67
CA HIS A 36 3.21 -17.27 7.74
C HIS A 36 2.54 -18.63 8.02
N HIS A 37 1.48 -18.64 8.83
CA HIS A 37 0.73 -19.85 9.20
C HIS A 37 -0.09 -20.45 8.04
N ASP A 38 -0.36 -19.68 6.97
CA ASP A 38 -1.18 -20.12 5.84
C ASP A 38 -0.37 -20.58 4.62
N ARG A 39 0.95 -20.69 4.73
CA ARG A 39 1.85 -21.12 3.63
C ARG A 39 1.38 -22.35 2.83
N PRO A 40 0.77 -23.39 3.44
CA PRO A 40 0.32 -24.56 2.70
C PRO A 40 -0.83 -24.30 1.72
N CYS A 41 -1.58 -23.20 1.86
CA CYS A 41 -2.82 -22.92 1.11
C CYS A 41 -2.61 -22.17 -0.23
N THR A 42 -1.36 -21.96 -0.67
CA THR A 42 -1.01 -20.96 -1.70
C THR A 42 -1.12 -21.40 -3.17
N ARG A 43 -1.76 -22.51 -3.50
CA ARG A 43 -1.63 -23.15 -4.84
C ARG A 43 -2.30 -22.47 -6.04
N ARG A 44 -3.07 -21.38 -5.90
CA ARG A 44 -3.93 -20.86 -7.00
C ARG A 44 -3.67 -19.44 -7.50
N ALA A 45 -2.72 -18.69 -6.94
CA ALA A 45 -2.46 -17.32 -7.37
C ALA A 45 -1.13 -17.20 -8.13
N ARG A 46 -1.03 -16.18 -9.00
CA ARG A 46 0.19 -15.90 -9.75
C ARG A 46 1.27 -15.22 -8.88
N HIS A 47 0.85 -14.38 -7.95
CA HIS A 47 1.73 -13.59 -7.09
C HIS A 47 1.35 -13.80 -5.62
N HIS A 48 2.17 -14.55 -4.92
CA HIS A 48 2.01 -14.81 -3.49
C HIS A 48 2.74 -13.73 -2.69
N ILE A 49 2.05 -13.11 -1.74
CA ILE A 49 2.60 -12.09 -0.86
C ILE A 49 2.42 -12.56 0.57
N GLU A 50 3.53 -12.90 1.21
CA GLU A 50 3.56 -13.28 2.62
C GLU A 50 3.74 -12.01 3.47
N MET A 51 2.85 -11.82 4.43
CA MET A 51 2.89 -10.70 5.36
C MET A 51 2.97 -11.20 6.78
N ASP A 52 3.98 -10.78 7.51
CA ASP A 52 4.00 -11.01 8.94
C ASP A 52 2.93 -10.15 9.63
N ALA A 53 2.22 -10.76 10.58
CA ALA A 53 1.28 -10.08 11.45
C ALA A 53 2.06 -9.16 12.41
N GLY A 54 2.40 -7.97 11.96
CA GLY A 54 3.14 -6.97 12.72
C GLY A 54 2.31 -5.71 12.96
N LEU A 55 2.80 -4.84 13.83
CA LEU A 55 2.16 -3.58 14.25
C LEU A 55 1.98 -2.54 13.12
N ALA A 56 2.57 -2.75 11.94
CA ALA A 56 2.47 -1.79 10.83
C ALA A 56 1.14 -1.93 10.08
N PHE A 57 0.54 -0.79 9.76
CA PHE A 57 -0.66 -0.70 8.93
C PHE A 57 -0.43 -1.35 7.56
N GLY A 58 -1.40 -2.15 7.09
CA GLY A 58 -1.34 -2.73 5.73
C GLY A 58 -1.18 -4.26 5.68
N SER A 59 -1.81 -5.01 6.62
CA SER A 59 -1.85 -6.48 6.60
C SER A 59 -2.54 -7.10 5.35
N GLY A 60 -3.06 -6.26 4.46
CA GLY A 60 -3.81 -6.71 3.27
C GLY A 60 -5.31 -6.91 3.50
N HIS A 61 -5.75 -7.05 4.74
CA HIS A 61 -7.18 -7.22 5.09
C HIS A 61 -7.96 -5.92 4.97
N HIS A 62 -7.29 -4.77 5.08
CA HIS A 62 -7.96 -3.48 5.01
C HIS A 62 -8.47 -3.21 3.59
N ALA A 63 -9.69 -2.73 3.48
CA ALA A 63 -10.38 -2.45 2.21
C ALA A 63 -9.59 -1.53 1.27
N THR A 64 -8.81 -0.59 1.82
CA THR A 64 -7.97 0.34 1.05
C THR A 64 -6.83 -0.37 0.34
N THR A 65 -6.19 -1.35 0.98
CA THR A 65 -5.13 -2.17 0.38
C THR A 65 -5.70 -3.05 -0.74
N GLN A 66 -6.84 -3.68 -0.50
CA GLN A 66 -7.53 -4.47 -1.53
C GLN A 66 -7.89 -3.60 -2.75
N GLY A 67 -8.43 -2.39 -2.52
CA GLY A 67 -8.74 -1.44 -3.58
C GLY A 67 -7.51 -1.06 -4.42
N CYS A 68 -6.36 -0.81 -3.79
CA CYS A 68 -5.08 -0.59 -4.48
C CYS A 68 -4.67 -1.78 -5.33
N LEU A 69 -4.74 -3.00 -4.79
CA LEU A 69 -4.35 -4.22 -5.50
C LEU A 69 -5.29 -4.53 -6.67
N HIS A 70 -6.59 -4.30 -6.55
CA HIS A 70 -7.54 -4.41 -7.65
C HIS A 70 -7.24 -3.40 -8.78
N LEU A 71 -6.89 -2.14 -8.43
CA LEU A 71 -6.49 -1.15 -9.42
C LEU A 71 -5.14 -1.51 -10.05
N LEU A 72 -4.18 -2.01 -9.28
CA LEU A 72 -2.91 -2.53 -9.82
C LEU A 72 -3.15 -3.70 -10.77
N ALA A 73 -4.01 -4.66 -10.41
CA ALA A 73 -4.39 -5.77 -11.29
C ALA A 73 -5.01 -5.27 -12.60
N HIS A 74 -5.78 -4.17 -12.56
CA HIS A 74 -6.31 -3.54 -13.77
C HIS A 74 -5.19 -2.94 -14.65
N VAL A 75 -4.24 -2.23 -14.06
CA VAL A 75 -3.06 -1.69 -14.78
C VAL A 75 -2.28 -2.82 -15.47
N LEU A 76 -2.05 -3.93 -14.77
CA LEU A 76 -1.27 -5.07 -15.25
C LEU A 76 -1.90 -5.81 -16.43
N LYS A 77 -3.21 -5.65 -16.68
CA LYS A 77 -3.87 -6.18 -17.88
C LYS A 77 -3.41 -5.46 -19.16
N ALA A 78 -3.10 -4.17 -19.06
CA ALA A 78 -2.71 -3.34 -20.21
C ALA A 78 -1.18 -3.24 -20.37
N ARG A 79 -0.45 -3.09 -19.25
CA ARG A 79 1.01 -2.91 -19.26
C ARG A 79 1.63 -3.31 -17.93
N ARG A 80 2.94 -3.55 -17.95
CA ARG A 80 3.74 -3.71 -16.74
C ARG A 80 4.53 -2.42 -16.50
N PRO A 81 4.34 -1.74 -15.36
CA PRO A 81 5.18 -0.62 -14.97
C PRO A 81 6.63 -1.09 -14.80
N MET A 82 7.59 -0.31 -15.32
CA MET A 82 9.02 -0.60 -15.17
C MET A 82 9.62 0.16 -14.01
N HIS A 83 9.14 1.39 -13.81
CA HIS A 83 9.54 2.30 -12.73
C HIS A 83 8.29 2.67 -11.94
N ALA A 84 8.21 2.23 -10.69
CA ALA A 84 7.07 2.54 -9.83
C ALA A 84 7.50 3.11 -8.49
N ALA A 85 6.58 3.83 -7.84
CA ALA A 85 6.76 4.33 -6.49
C ALA A 85 5.60 3.88 -5.59
N ASP A 86 5.94 3.56 -4.33
CA ASP A 86 5.01 3.31 -3.24
C ASP A 86 5.28 4.32 -2.11
N ILE A 87 4.41 5.31 -1.98
CA ILE A 87 4.57 6.46 -1.09
C ILE A 87 3.72 6.27 0.17
N GLY A 88 4.36 6.28 1.33
CA GLY A 88 3.75 5.80 2.56
C GLY A 88 3.62 4.29 2.52
N THR A 89 4.76 3.60 2.35
CA THR A 89 4.79 2.16 2.05
C THR A 89 4.26 1.29 3.21
N GLY A 90 4.29 1.80 4.45
CA GLY A 90 3.82 1.08 5.63
C GLY A 90 4.52 -0.27 5.78
N SER A 91 3.73 -1.34 5.76
CA SER A 91 4.23 -2.73 5.78
C SER A 91 4.99 -3.15 4.51
N GLY A 92 4.97 -2.35 3.45
CA GLY A 92 5.61 -2.65 2.17
C GLY A 92 4.77 -3.44 1.18
N ILE A 93 3.53 -3.73 1.48
CA ILE A 93 2.68 -4.65 0.71
C ILE A 93 2.50 -4.23 -0.76
N LEU A 94 2.31 -2.93 -1.03
CA LEU A 94 2.12 -2.44 -2.40
C LEU A 94 3.44 -2.49 -3.19
N ALA A 95 4.56 -2.15 -2.56
CA ALA A 95 5.88 -2.29 -3.15
C ALA A 95 6.20 -3.77 -3.48
N ILE A 96 5.86 -4.70 -2.59
CA ILE A 96 6.00 -6.15 -2.81
C ILE A 96 5.13 -6.58 -4.00
N ALA A 97 3.88 -6.12 -4.06
CA ALA A 97 2.98 -6.44 -5.16
C ALA A 97 3.52 -5.95 -6.52
N LEU A 98 4.06 -4.73 -6.57
CA LEU A 98 4.71 -4.16 -7.74
C LEU A 98 5.91 -5.01 -8.19
N ALA A 99 6.81 -5.35 -7.27
CA ALA A 99 8.00 -6.14 -7.57
C ALA A 99 7.62 -7.55 -8.07
N LYS A 100 6.71 -8.25 -7.38
CA LYS A 100 6.23 -9.57 -7.79
C LYS A 100 5.47 -9.56 -9.11
N ALA A 101 4.82 -8.45 -9.47
CA ALA A 101 4.21 -8.26 -10.77
C ALA A 101 5.22 -7.99 -11.91
N GLY A 102 6.51 -7.91 -11.59
CA GLY A 102 7.60 -7.74 -12.55
C GLY A 102 8.03 -6.30 -12.78
N CYS A 103 7.68 -5.36 -11.90
CA CYS A 103 8.25 -4.02 -11.90
C CYS A 103 9.73 -4.12 -11.50
N LYS A 104 10.62 -3.62 -12.35
CA LYS A 104 12.08 -3.76 -12.12
C LYS A 104 12.60 -2.79 -11.07
N ASN A 105 12.08 -1.57 -11.07
CA ASN A 105 12.53 -0.50 -10.18
C ASN A 105 11.35 -0.02 -9.34
N VAL A 106 11.39 -0.27 -8.05
CA VAL A 106 10.37 0.16 -7.09
C VAL A 106 11.01 1.08 -6.06
N PHE A 107 10.62 2.35 -6.07
CA PHE A 107 10.93 3.30 -5.01
C PHE A 107 9.86 3.15 -3.93
N ALA A 108 10.26 2.71 -2.74
CA ALA A 108 9.35 2.59 -1.60
C ALA A 108 9.84 3.49 -0.47
N CYS A 109 8.96 4.31 0.10
CA CYS A 109 9.35 5.17 1.22
C CYS A 109 8.24 5.37 2.24
N ASP A 110 8.67 5.66 3.45
CA ASP A 110 7.79 6.08 4.54
C ASP A 110 8.49 7.14 5.41
N ASN A 111 7.71 8.00 6.06
CA ASN A 111 8.21 8.98 7.03
C ASN A 111 8.31 8.42 8.46
N ASP A 112 7.78 7.23 8.68
CA ASP A 112 7.90 6.47 9.92
C ASP A 112 9.07 5.46 9.81
N PRO A 113 10.12 5.59 10.65
CA PRO A 113 11.24 4.65 10.65
C PRO A 113 10.84 3.22 11.04
N ASP A 114 9.81 3.05 11.86
CA ASP A 114 9.31 1.73 12.23
C ASP A 114 8.59 1.06 11.05
N ALA A 115 7.80 1.80 10.29
CA ALA A 115 7.22 1.30 9.05
C ALA A 115 8.31 0.84 8.07
N VAL A 116 9.39 1.62 7.90
CA VAL A 116 10.53 1.24 7.05
C VAL A 116 11.22 -0.04 7.55
N ARG A 117 11.34 -0.21 8.86
CA ARG A 117 11.92 -1.43 9.46
C ARG A 117 11.05 -2.65 9.15
N VAL A 118 9.73 -2.53 9.31
CA VAL A 118 8.75 -3.60 9.00
C VAL A 118 8.76 -3.92 7.51
N ALA A 119 8.70 -2.90 6.65
CA ALA A 119 8.76 -3.10 5.20
C ALA A 119 10.04 -3.84 4.78
N ARG A 120 11.18 -3.50 5.38
CA ARG A 120 12.46 -4.17 5.11
C ARG A 120 12.42 -5.66 5.47
N GLN A 121 11.79 -6.01 6.59
CA GLN A 121 11.59 -7.41 6.97
C GLN A 121 10.69 -8.14 5.97
N ASN A 122 9.54 -7.56 5.62
CA ASN A 122 8.60 -8.14 4.66
C ASN A 122 9.22 -8.28 3.25
N PHE A 123 10.11 -7.36 2.84
CA PHE A 123 10.84 -7.49 1.57
C PHE A 123 11.77 -8.70 1.58
N LYS A 124 12.46 -8.97 2.69
CA LYS A 124 13.30 -10.17 2.86
C LYS A 124 12.44 -11.44 2.83
N THR A 125 11.35 -11.50 3.60
CA THR A 125 10.41 -12.63 3.62
C THR A 125 9.87 -12.95 2.23
N ASN A 126 9.60 -11.92 1.42
CA ASN A 126 9.13 -12.06 0.05
C ASN A 126 10.24 -12.19 -0.99
N THR A 127 11.51 -12.28 -0.59
CA THR A 127 12.68 -12.47 -1.47
C THR A 127 12.79 -11.41 -2.58
N LEU A 128 12.53 -10.14 -2.25
CA LEU A 128 12.69 -9.07 -3.21
C LEU A 128 14.18 -8.86 -3.58
N PRO A 129 14.47 -8.39 -4.82
CA PRO A 129 15.83 -8.04 -5.22
C PRO A 129 16.46 -7.00 -4.28
N ALA A 130 17.74 -7.12 -3.97
CA ALA A 130 18.44 -6.31 -2.98
C ALA A 130 18.45 -4.78 -3.29
N HIS A 131 18.27 -4.39 -4.55
CA HIS A 131 18.17 -2.99 -4.95
C HIS A 131 16.79 -2.38 -4.64
N ILE A 132 15.75 -3.20 -4.44
CA ILE A 132 14.43 -2.74 -3.97
C ILE A 132 14.46 -2.74 -2.45
N ARG A 133 14.63 -1.56 -1.88
CA ARG A 133 14.71 -1.36 -0.43
C ARG A 133 13.88 -0.15 0.00
N PRO A 134 13.19 -0.23 1.15
CA PRO A 134 12.43 0.91 1.65
C PRO A 134 13.37 1.98 2.21
N ILE A 135 13.02 3.23 1.99
CA ILE A 135 13.80 4.41 2.39
C ILE A 135 12.99 5.22 3.41
N TRP A 136 13.64 5.62 4.48
CA TRP A 136 13.07 6.57 5.41
C TRP A 136 13.16 7.99 4.84
N CYS A 137 12.02 8.54 4.42
CA CYS A 137 11.95 9.90 3.89
C CYS A 137 10.53 10.44 3.79
N SER A 138 10.40 11.77 3.70
CA SER A 138 9.12 12.46 3.52
C SER A 138 8.65 12.48 2.05
N GLY A 139 8.49 11.29 1.45
CA GLY A 139 7.91 11.15 0.12
C GLY A 139 8.81 11.66 -1.01
N LEU A 140 8.20 12.27 -2.03
CA LEU A 140 8.83 12.58 -3.32
C LEU A 140 9.79 13.78 -3.31
N ALA A 141 9.88 14.54 -2.23
CA ALA A 141 10.85 15.62 -2.10
C ALA A 141 12.30 15.13 -1.93
N HIS A 142 12.48 13.88 -1.52
CA HIS A 142 13.80 13.28 -1.29
C HIS A 142 14.61 13.13 -2.58
N PRO A 143 15.94 13.39 -2.59
CA PRO A 143 16.77 13.26 -3.79
C PRO A 143 16.71 11.88 -4.45
N ALA A 144 16.59 10.80 -3.66
CA ALA A 144 16.46 9.44 -4.18
C ALA A 144 15.17 9.24 -5.00
N ALA A 145 14.08 9.95 -4.69
CA ALA A 145 12.85 9.89 -5.48
C ALA A 145 13.04 10.53 -6.86
N ARG A 146 13.77 11.65 -6.93
CA ARG A 146 14.11 12.32 -8.19
C ARG A 146 15.03 11.43 -9.05
N ALA A 147 15.99 10.75 -8.45
CA ALA A 147 16.89 9.84 -9.14
C ALA A 147 16.18 8.58 -9.65
N ALA A 148 15.12 8.11 -8.97
CA ALA A 148 14.36 6.93 -9.35
C ALA A 148 13.27 7.20 -10.38
N GLY A 149 12.79 8.44 -10.51
CA GLY A 149 11.75 8.84 -11.46
C GLY A 149 12.28 9.22 -12.86
N PRO A 150 11.39 9.60 -13.79
CA PRO A 150 9.95 9.65 -13.63
C PRO A 150 9.32 8.25 -13.53
N PHE A 151 8.14 8.16 -12.85
CA PHE A 151 7.48 6.88 -12.60
C PHE A 151 6.35 6.58 -13.58
N ASP A 152 6.28 5.35 -14.05
CA ASP A 152 5.16 4.84 -14.84
C ASP A 152 3.89 4.65 -14.00
N LEU A 153 4.09 4.32 -12.71
CA LEU A 153 3.03 4.14 -11.74
C LEU A 153 3.49 4.65 -10.37
N ILE A 154 2.66 5.50 -9.77
CA ILE A 154 2.81 5.87 -8.36
C ILE A 154 1.62 5.31 -7.60
N MET A 155 1.86 4.68 -6.46
CA MET A 155 0.83 4.21 -5.54
C MET A 155 0.99 4.92 -4.20
N ALA A 156 -0.14 5.28 -3.57
CA ALA A 156 -0.15 5.80 -2.21
C ALA A 156 -1.44 5.39 -1.50
N ASN A 157 -1.30 4.69 -0.38
CA ASN A 157 -2.41 4.29 0.48
C ASN A 157 -2.27 4.98 1.84
N ILE A 158 -2.50 6.29 1.86
CA ILE A 158 -2.36 7.17 3.02
C ILE A 158 -3.61 8.04 3.20
N LEU A 159 -3.71 8.73 4.32
CA LEU A 159 -4.88 9.58 4.63
C LEU A 159 -5.11 10.70 3.59
N ALA A 160 -6.36 11.14 3.45
CA ALA A 160 -6.77 12.12 2.45
C ALA A 160 -6.05 13.47 2.56
N ALA A 161 -5.77 13.96 3.77
CA ALA A 161 -5.11 15.26 3.95
C ALA A 161 -3.66 15.24 3.43
N PRO A 162 -2.79 14.28 3.80
CA PRO A 162 -1.49 14.09 3.16
C PRO A 162 -1.58 13.93 1.62
N LEU A 163 -2.52 13.14 1.09
CA LEU A 163 -2.71 12.97 -0.36
C LEU A 163 -2.94 14.32 -1.06
N ILE A 164 -3.78 15.19 -0.48
CA ILE A 164 -4.05 16.53 -1.01
C ILE A 164 -2.77 17.40 -0.99
N ALA A 165 -1.99 17.33 0.09
CA ALA A 165 -0.79 18.12 0.24
C ALA A 165 0.29 17.77 -0.80
N ILE A 166 0.51 16.47 -1.05
CA ILE A 166 1.57 16.00 -1.94
C ILE A 166 1.17 15.92 -3.43
N ALA A 167 -0.06 16.28 -3.80
CA ALA A 167 -0.56 16.15 -5.18
C ALA A 167 0.33 16.80 -6.24
N PRO A 168 0.88 18.03 -6.06
CA PRO A 168 1.79 18.62 -7.04
C PRO A 168 3.06 17.81 -7.24
N ALA A 169 3.65 17.28 -6.15
CA ALA A 169 4.84 16.46 -6.23
C ALA A 169 4.56 15.13 -6.92
N MET A 170 3.40 14.49 -6.64
CA MET A 170 2.96 13.28 -7.34
C MET A 170 2.86 13.50 -8.85
N ALA A 171 2.19 14.59 -9.27
CA ALA A 171 2.05 14.92 -10.68
C ALA A 171 3.42 15.22 -11.35
N ALA A 172 4.32 15.91 -10.66
CA ALA A 172 5.64 16.25 -11.19
C ALA A 172 6.54 15.02 -11.42
N HIS A 173 6.42 13.99 -10.58
CA HIS A 173 7.22 12.78 -10.69
C HIS A 173 6.59 11.69 -11.58
N LEU A 174 5.37 11.91 -12.09
CA LEU A 174 4.70 10.98 -12.96
C LEU A 174 5.18 11.13 -14.41
N ALA A 175 5.50 10.02 -15.05
CA ALA A 175 5.84 10.00 -16.48
C ALA A 175 4.68 10.53 -17.34
N PRO A 176 4.90 11.00 -18.58
CA PRO A 176 3.84 11.55 -19.44
C PRO A 176 2.63 10.64 -19.63
N THR A 177 2.85 9.32 -19.70
CA THR A 177 1.79 8.30 -19.78
C THR A 177 1.58 7.57 -18.46
N GLY A 178 2.12 8.11 -17.37
CA GLY A 178 2.09 7.51 -16.05
C GLY A 178 0.68 7.47 -15.46
N GLN A 179 0.50 6.56 -14.51
CA GLN A 179 -0.73 6.37 -13.76
C GLN A 179 -0.49 6.52 -12.26
N LEU A 180 -1.52 6.96 -11.56
CA LEU A 180 -1.47 7.17 -10.13
C LEU A 180 -2.62 6.39 -9.47
N ILE A 181 -2.34 5.60 -8.46
CA ILE A 181 -3.33 4.90 -7.65
C ILE A 181 -3.30 5.47 -6.23
N LEU A 182 -4.44 5.98 -5.78
CA LEU A 182 -4.61 6.56 -4.45
C LEU A 182 -5.67 5.81 -3.68
N SER A 183 -5.41 5.58 -2.40
CA SER A 183 -6.36 5.02 -1.44
C SER A 183 -6.11 5.57 -0.03
N GLY A 184 -6.81 5.04 0.99
CA GLY A 184 -6.73 5.57 2.35
C GLY A 184 -7.67 6.76 2.59
N LEU A 185 -8.65 6.96 1.70
CA LEU A 185 -9.64 8.02 1.81
C LEU A 185 -11.07 7.46 1.93
N LEU A 186 -11.89 8.10 2.74
CA LEU A 186 -13.31 7.83 2.83
C LEU A 186 -14.04 8.35 1.58
N HIS A 187 -15.17 7.73 1.23
CA HIS A 187 -15.98 8.19 0.11
C HIS A 187 -16.39 9.66 0.24
N SER A 188 -16.68 10.13 1.44
CA SER A 188 -17.00 11.54 1.72
C SER A 188 -15.84 12.52 1.43
N GLN A 189 -14.60 12.04 1.46
CA GLN A 189 -13.40 12.84 1.19
C GLN A 189 -13.00 12.87 -0.29
N LYS A 190 -13.58 11.99 -1.11
CA LYS A 190 -13.25 11.80 -2.53
C LYS A 190 -13.21 13.09 -3.32
N GLN A 191 -14.25 13.91 -3.22
CA GLN A 191 -14.38 15.12 -4.06
C GLN A 191 -13.22 16.09 -3.85
N ARG A 192 -12.76 16.27 -2.62
CA ARG A 192 -11.63 17.16 -2.30
C ARG A 192 -10.32 16.62 -2.88
N VAL A 193 -10.08 15.30 -2.79
CA VAL A 193 -8.91 14.66 -3.39
C VAL A 193 -8.96 14.78 -4.91
N VAL A 194 -10.08 14.43 -5.54
CA VAL A 194 -10.25 14.52 -7.00
C VAL A 194 -10.02 15.93 -7.52
N ALA A 195 -10.61 16.95 -6.87
CA ALA A 195 -10.42 18.35 -7.25
C ALA A 195 -8.94 18.76 -7.23
N ARG A 196 -8.20 18.35 -6.18
CA ARG A 196 -6.78 18.68 -6.04
C ARG A 196 -5.91 18.04 -7.13
N TYR A 197 -6.16 16.77 -7.45
CA TYR A 197 -5.41 16.07 -8.50
C TYR A 197 -5.80 16.53 -9.92
N ARG A 198 -7.07 16.91 -10.15
CA ARG A 198 -7.48 17.59 -11.40
C ARG A 198 -6.77 18.91 -11.59
N HIS A 199 -6.64 19.72 -10.54
CA HIS A 199 -5.87 20.95 -10.58
C HIS A 199 -4.37 20.71 -10.88
N ALA A 200 -3.84 19.56 -10.52
CA ALA A 200 -2.49 19.12 -10.88
C ALA A 200 -2.38 18.49 -12.28
N GLY A 201 -3.43 18.58 -13.11
CA GLY A 201 -3.44 18.10 -14.50
C GLY A 201 -3.73 16.62 -14.66
N LEU A 202 -4.34 15.96 -13.66
CA LEU A 202 -4.65 14.54 -13.70
C LEU A 202 -6.15 14.29 -13.76
N SER A 203 -6.59 13.28 -14.51
CA SER A 203 -7.98 12.89 -14.66
C SER A 203 -8.25 11.51 -14.05
N VAL A 204 -9.41 11.35 -13.37
CA VAL A 204 -9.85 10.05 -12.84
C VAL A 204 -10.20 9.11 -13.99
N GLN A 205 -9.61 7.94 -13.99
CA GLN A 205 -9.87 6.88 -14.98
C GLN A 205 -10.72 5.76 -14.41
N LYS A 206 -10.52 5.44 -13.13
CA LYS A 206 -11.23 4.34 -12.49
C LYS A 206 -11.38 4.61 -10.99
N GLU A 207 -12.46 4.11 -10.45
CA GLU A 207 -12.77 4.13 -9.01
C GLU A 207 -13.18 2.74 -8.55
N ILE A 208 -12.74 2.37 -7.34
CA ILE A 208 -13.21 1.19 -6.62
C ILE A 208 -13.65 1.64 -5.24
N ARG A 209 -14.85 1.20 -4.84
CA ARG A 209 -15.37 1.44 -3.50
C ARG A 209 -15.55 0.11 -2.78
N ILE A 210 -15.00 0.02 -1.56
CA ILE A 210 -15.15 -1.13 -0.67
C ILE A 210 -15.57 -0.60 0.71
N GLY A 211 -16.81 -0.84 1.06
CA GLY A 211 -17.42 -0.25 2.26
C GLY A 211 -17.38 1.28 2.23
N PRO A 212 -16.87 1.95 3.28
CA PRO A 212 -16.78 3.41 3.33
C PRO A 212 -15.58 3.97 2.54
N TRP A 213 -14.66 3.10 2.08
CA TRP A 213 -13.38 3.48 1.49
C TRP A 213 -13.45 3.59 -0.03
N THR A 214 -12.69 4.52 -0.58
CA THR A 214 -12.56 4.74 -2.02
C THR A 214 -11.10 4.65 -2.43
N SER A 215 -10.85 3.93 -3.53
CA SER A 215 -9.57 3.88 -4.22
C SER A 215 -9.74 4.46 -5.62
N LEU A 216 -8.81 5.31 -6.04
CA LEU A 216 -8.89 6.09 -7.27
C LEU A 216 -7.68 5.83 -8.16
N MET A 217 -7.90 5.68 -9.45
CA MET A 217 -6.85 5.65 -10.45
C MET A 217 -6.94 6.92 -11.30
N PHE A 218 -5.80 7.60 -11.44
CA PHE A 218 -5.66 8.79 -12.27
C PHE A 218 -4.66 8.55 -13.40
N ARG A 219 -4.77 9.38 -14.42
CA ARG A 219 -3.84 9.50 -15.54
C ARG A 219 -3.66 10.98 -15.89
N ARG A 220 -2.48 11.27 -16.43
CA ARG A 220 -2.21 12.58 -17.03
C ARG A 220 -2.97 12.74 -18.33
#